data_1a8748b7a78740ce04f22383ca7f5deb
#
_entry.id   1a8748b7a78740ce04f22383ca7f5deb
#
_cell.length_a   1.000
_cell.length_b   1.000
_cell.length_c   1.000
_cell.angle_alpha   90.00
_cell.angle_beta   90.00
_cell.angle_gamma   90.00
#
_symmetry.space_group_name_H-M   'P 1'
#
loop_
_entity.id
_entity.type
_entity.pdbx_description
1 polymer ?
#
loop_
_entity_poly.entity_id
_entity_poly.type
_entity_poly.pdbx_seq_one_letter_code
_entity_poly.pdbx_strand_id
1 'polypeptide(L)' 'MDKYRCTICGYLYDPKEGDPEGEIKPGTAFKDIPEDWQCPQCHAPKELFEKISFD' A
#
# COMPACT_ATOMS: atom_id res chain seq x y z
N MET A 1 8.46 0.84 -9.47
CA MET A 1 7.51 1.51 -8.56
C MET A 1 7.94 1.28 -7.11
N ASP A 2 7.76 2.28 -6.29
CA ASP A 2 8.23 2.20 -4.90
C ASP A 2 7.28 1.38 -4.03
N LYS A 3 7.85 0.67 -3.09
CA LYS A 3 7.06 -0.05 -2.10
C LYS A 3 6.75 0.88 -0.93
N TYR A 4 5.65 0.60 -0.26
CA TYR A 4 5.23 1.40 0.88
C TYR A 4 4.94 0.48 2.05
N ARG A 5 5.22 0.95 3.27
CA ARG A 5 5.03 0.18 4.47
C ARG A 5 4.11 0.92 5.43
N CYS A 6 3.15 0.19 5.99
CA CYS A 6 2.28 0.74 7.02
C CYS A 6 3.10 0.97 8.30
N THR A 7 3.04 2.19 8.84
CA THR A 7 3.80 2.51 10.05
C THR A 7 3.13 1.99 11.32
N ILE A 8 1.93 1.46 11.21
CA ILE A 8 1.19 0.95 12.37
C ILE A 8 1.42 -0.54 12.55
N CYS A 9 1.19 -1.35 11.53
CA CYS A 9 1.27 -2.81 11.64
C CYS A 9 2.42 -3.43 10.85
N GLY A 10 3.09 -2.65 10.01
CA GLY A 10 4.20 -3.17 9.21
C GLY A 10 3.81 -3.83 7.90
N TYR A 11 2.54 -3.72 7.50
CA TYR A 11 2.11 -4.26 6.22
C TYR A 11 2.90 -3.62 5.08
N LEU A 12 3.35 -4.44 4.14
CA LEU A 12 4.12 -3.96 3.00
C LEU A 12 3.27 -3.99 1.74
N TYR A 13 3.08 -2.84 1.12
CA TYR A 13 2.40 -2.75 -0.15
C TYR A 13 3.42 -2.86 -1.28
N ASP A 14 3.33 -3.91 -2.08
CA ASP A 14 4.17 -4.11 -3.24
C ASP A 14 3.35 -3.83 -4.49
N PRO A 15 3.67 -2.76 -5.24
CA PRO A 15 2.91 -2.44 -6.45
C PRO A 15 2.84 -3.57 -7.47
N LYS A 16 3.86 -4.42 -7.51
CA LYS A 16 3.86 -5.54 -8.44
C LYS A 16 2.77 -6.55 -8.13
N GLU A 17 2.42 -6.68 -6.87
CA GLU A 17 1.42 -7.67 -6.44
C GLU A 17 0.06 -7.06 -6.17
N GLY A 18 0.02 -5.75 -5.91
CA GLY A 18 -1.21 -5.08 -5.58
C GLY A 18 -1.74 -5.49 -4.23
N ASP A 19 -3.04 -5.31 -4.03
CA ASP A 19 -3.69 -5.67 -2.78
C ASP A 19 -5.05 -6.32 -3.10
N PRO A 20 -5.08 -7.64 -3.24
CA PRO A 20 -6.34 -8.33 -3.59
C PRO A 20 -7.44 -8.10 -2.57
N GLU A 21 -7.11 -7.97 -1.29
CA GLU A 21 -8.11 -7.74 -0.25
C GLU A 21 -8.75 -6.36 -0.38
N GLY A 22 -7.98 -5.36 -0.82
CA GLY A 22 -8.49 -4.03 -1.05
C GLY A 22 -8.89 -3.79 -2.49
N GLU A 23 -8.92 -4.83 -3.31
CA GLU A 23 -9.28 -4.76 -4.73
C GLU A 23 -8.35 -3.89 -5.54
N ILE A 24 -7.07 -3.89 -5.19
CA ILE A 24 -6.05 -3.15 -5.92
C ILE A 24 -5.34 -4.12 -6.86
N LYS A 25 -5.40 -3.83 -8.14
CA LYS A 25 -4.81 -4.70 -9.17
C LYS A 25 -3.28 -4.69 -9.10
N PRO A 26 -2.63 -5.81 -9.44
CA PRO A 26 -1.18 -5.82 -9.61
C PRO A 26 -0.76 -4.77 -10.64
N GLY A 27 0.34 -4.09 -10.38
CA GLY A 27 0.83 -3.05 -11.26
C GLY A 27 0.32 -1.65 -10.93
N THR A 28 -0.40 -1.49 -9.84
CA THR A 28 -0.92 -0.19 -9.41
C THR A 28 0.08 0.49 -8.50
N ALA A 29 0.53 1.68 -8.88
CA ALA A 29 1.41 2.48 -8.02
C ALA A 29 0.63 2.95 -6.80
N PHE A 30 1.33 3.11 -5.68
CA PHE A 30 0.67 3.52 -4.44
C PHE A 30 -0.11 4.82 -4.61
N LYS A 31 0.43 5.77 -5.36
CA LYS A 31 -0.22 7.07 -5.59
C LYS A 31 -1.54 6.94 -6.36
N ASP A 32 -1.71 5.85 -7.09
CA ASP A 32 -2.91 5.63 -7.89
C ASP A 32 -4.00 4.88 -7.13
N ILE A 33 -3.72 4.45 -5.91
CA ILE A 33 -4.71 3.80 -5.07
C ILE A 33 -5.72 4.85 -4.61
N PRO A 34 -7.03 4.51 -4.56
CA PRO A 34 -8.04 5.47 -4.10
C PRO A 34 -7.71 6.02 -2.71
N GLU A 35 -8.07 7.28 -2.50
CA GLU A 35 -7.77 7.95 -1.22
C GLU A 35 -8.43 7.28 -0.03
N ASP A 36 -9.55 6.62 -0.23
CA ASP A 36 -10.27 5.96 0.86
C ASP A 36 -9.78 4.54 1.14
N TRP A 37 -8.74 4.09 0.42
CA TRP A 37 -8.15 2.79 0.67
C TRP A 37 -7.45 2.79 2.04
N GLN A 38 -7.56 1.68 2.73
CA GLN A 38 -6.96 1.51 4.04
C GLN A 38 -6.14 0.25 4.09
N CYS A 39 -5.21 0.20 5.04
CA CYS A 39 -4.39 -0.99 5.24
C CYS A 39 -5.30 -2.22 5.44
N PRO A 40 -5.06 -3.31 4.71
CA PRO A 40 -5.93 -4.49 4.85
C PRO A 40 -5.76 -5.20 6.19
N GLN A 41 -4.72 -4.88 6.94
CA GLN A 41 -4.49 -5.54 8.23
C GLN A 41 -4.95 -4.72 9.42
N CYS A 42 -4.70 -3.42 9.43
CA CYS A 42 -5.01 -2.58 10.58
C CYS A 42 -5.92 -1.40 10.27
N HIS A 43 -6.29 -1.25 9.00
CA HIS A 43 -7.17 -0.18 8.53
C HIS A 43 -6.57 1.22 8.65
N ALA A 44 -5.25 1.33 8.76
CA ALA A 44 -4.60 2.63 8.78
C ALA A 44 -4.78 3.33 7.44
N PRO A 45 -5.01 4.65 7.44
CA PRO A 45 -5.18 5.38 6.18
C PRO A 45 -3.86 5.46 5.40
N LYS A 46 -3.97 5.78 4.11
CA LYS A 46 -2.80 5.88 3.24
C LYS A 46 -1.72 6.81 3.79
N GLU A 47 -2.15 7.88 4.47
CA GLU A 47 -1.19 8.87 4.96
C GLU A 47 -0.24 8.33 6.01
N LEU A 48 -0.57 7.19 6.62
CA LEU A 48 0.30 6.57 7.60
C LEU A 48 1.28 5.58 6.99
N PHE A 49 1.27 5.45 5.67
CA PHE A 49 2.23 4.61 4.97
C PHE A 49 3.48 5.42 4.64
N GLU A 50 4.61 4.76 4.73
CA GLU A 50 5.89 5.39 4.48
C GLU A 50 6.54 4.73 3.27
N LYS A 51 7.09 5.55 2.39
CA LYS A 51 7.75 5.08 1.18
C LYS A 51 9.03 4.34 1.52
N ILE A 52 9.18 3.16 0.98
CA ILE A 52 10.39 2.37 1.09
C ILE A 52 10.94 2.16 -0.30
N SER A 53 12.16 2.61 -0.52
CA SER A 53 12.81 2.47 -1.80
C SER A 53 13.76 1.28 -1.77
N PHE A 54 13.45 0.27 -2.54
CA PHE A 54 14.35 -0.87 -2.73
C PHE A 54 14.73 -0.93 -4.19
N ASP A 55 15.96 -0.85 -4.47
CA ASP A 55 16.46 -0.97 -5.83
C ASP A 55 17.27 -2.23 -6.01
#